data_31087d047d8b2c1c95e421c5a05a8d89
#
_entry.id   31087d047d8b2c1c95e421c5a05a8d89
#
_cell.length_a   1.000
_cell.length_b   1.000
_cell.length_c   1.000
_cell.angle_alpha   90.00
_cell.angle_beta   90.00
_cell.angle_gamma   90.00
#
_symmetry.space_group_name_H-M   'P 1'
#
loop_
_entity.id
_entity.type
_entity.pdbx_description
1 polymer ?
#
loop_
_entity_poly.entity_id
_entity_poly.type
_entity_poly.pdbx_seq_one_letter_code
_entity_poly.pdbx_strand_id
1 'polypeptide(L)'
;MAKYNTKQLASGGLMAALVIIGTMIVQVPTPTKGYIHIGDSMVYLCGILLGPWAGGMAAAVGSGFADMFSGYGIYAPATFFIKGIDALAVGYCYKMIVFKDSTVIKKSIAFIVAFLIGGTIMVLGYLAYETFLYGFPIAVLGIVGNITQAVGGGVLALPLVLVLERVKI
;
A
#
# COMPACT_ATOMS: atom_id res chain seq x y z
N MET A 1 16.66 -6.62 -20.56
CA MET A 1 16.39 -6.99 -19.15
C MET A 1 16.99 -5.91 -18.26
N ALA A 2 16.18 -5.18 -17.51
CA ALA A 2 16.67 -4.19 -16.54
C ALA A 2 17.45 -4.94 -15.44
N LYS A 3 18.76 -4.70 -15.35
CA LYS A 3 19.58 -5.24 -14.26
C LYS A 3 19.23 -4.47 -12.99
N TYR A 4 18.46 -5.07 -12.11
CA TYR A 4 18.28 -4.52 -10.76
C TYR A 4 19.63 -4.51 -10.05
N ASN A 5 20.00 -3.34 -9.54
CA ASN A 5 21.22 -3.19 -8.74
C ASN A 5 20.98 -3.82 -7.35
N THR A 6 21.99 -4.39 -6.72
CA THR A 6 21.96 -4.96 -5.37
C THR A 6 21.32 -3.99 -4.34
N LYS A 7 21.59 -2.68 -4.50
CA LYS A 7 20.97 -1.63 -3.69
C LYS A 7 19.43 -1.61 -3.81
N GLN A 8 18.92 -1.72 -5.03
CA GLN A 8 17.46 -1.74 -5.28
C GLN A 8 16.79 -2.97 -4.69
N LEU A 9 17.46 -4.13 -4.80
CA LEU A 9 16.98 -5.38 -4.19
C LEU A 9 16.98 -5.29 -2.67
N ALA A 10 18.05 -4.77 -2.07
CA ALA A 10 18.13 -4.57 -0.62
C ALA A 10 17.06 -3.60 -0.11
N SER A 11 16.88 -2.46 -0.78
CA SER A 11 15.83 -1.49 -0.43
C SER A 11 14.43 -2.08 -0.62
N GLY A 12 14.20 -2.87 -1.67
CA GLY A 12 12.94 -3.58 -1.89
C GLY A 12 12.63 -4.57 -0.78
N GLY A 13 13.62 -5.38 -0.38
CA GLY A 13 13.50 -6.32 0.74
C GLY A 13 13.23 -5.63 2.09
N LEU A 14 13.94 -4.52 2.36
CA LEU A 14 13.72 -3.72 3.55
C LEU A 14 12.29 -3.15 3.59
N MET A 15 11.84 -2.57 2.49
CA MET A 15 10.48 -2.02 2.40
C MET A 15 9.41 -3.11 2.52
N ALA A 16 9.60 -4.28 1.92
CA ALA A 16 8.70 -5.41 2.11
C ALA A 16 8.63 -5.85 3.58
N ALA A 17 9.76 -5.90 4.28
CA ALA A 17 9.80 -6.18 5.71
C ALA A 17 9.05 -5.12 6.54
N LEU A 18 9.19 -3.83 6.19
CA LEU A 18 8.45 -2.75 6.85
C LEU A 18 6.93 -2.86 6.58
N VAL A 19 6.51 -3.29 5.39
CA VAL A 19 5.11 -3.59 5.10
C VAL A 19 4.61 -4.73 5.98
N ILE A 20 5.37 -5.83 6.11
CA ILE A 20 5.01 -6.95 7.00
C ILE A 20 4.83 -6.46 8.43
N ILE A 21 5.82 -5.75 8.98
CA ILE A 21 5.78 -5.25 10.36
C ILE A 21 4.60 -4.30 10.55
N GLY A 22 4.44 -3.30 9.67
CA GLY A 22 3.34 -2.33 9.75
C GLY A 22 1.96 -2.96 9.63
N THR A 23 1.84 -4.06 8.89
CA THR A 23 0.59 -4.82 8.78
C THR A 23 0.31 -5.68 10.01
N MET A 24 1.35 -6.26 10.62
CA MET A 24 1.19 -7.20 11.74
C MET A 24 1.13 -6.54 13.12
N ILE A 25 1.71 -5.32 13.28
CA ILE A 25 1.85 -4.69 14.61
C ILE A 25 0.50 -4.25 15.21
N VAL A 26 -0.45 -3.86 14.38
CA VAL A 26 -1.81 -3.49 14.79
C VAL A 26 -2.79 -4.10 13.81
N GLN A 27 -3.64 -5.00 14.29
CA GLN A 27 -4.66 -5.67 13.49
C GLN A 27 -6.00 -5.62 14.22
N VAL A 28 -7.02 -5.06 13.54
CA VAL A 28 -8.40 -5.02 14.04
C VAL A 28 -9.26 -5.89 13.13
N PRO A 29 -9.76 -7.04 13.59
CA PRO A 29 -10.59 -7.94 12.81
C PRO A 29 -11.85 -7.25 12.26
N THR A 30 -12.25 -7.60 11.04
CA THR A 30 -13.46 -7.10 10.37
C THR A 30 -14.55 -8.17 10.25
N PRO A 31 -15.82 -7.77 10.05
CA PRO A 31 -16.91 -8.72 9.84
C PRO A 31 -16.72 -9.64 8.62
N THR A 32 -15.94 -9.22 7.63
CA THR A 32 -15.61 -9.98 6.41
C THR A 32 -14.51 -11.03 6.63
N LYS A 33 -14.15 -11.33 7.89
CA LYS A 33 -13.04 -12.22 8.27
C LYS A 33 -11.67 -11.76 7.74
N GLY A 34 -11.55 -10.47 7.40
CA GLY A 34 -10.29 -9.76 7.16
C GLY A 34 -9.88 -8.97 8.41
N TYR A 35 -9.01 -7.99 8.25
CA TYR A 35 -8.57 -7.10 9.32
C TYR A 35 -8.13 -5.74 8.79
N ILE A 36 -8.27 -4.70 9.63
CA ILE A 36 -7.74 -3.35 9.38
C ILE A 36 -6.37 -3.24 10.03
N HIS A 37 -5.43 -2.55 9.37
CA HIS A 37 -4.07 -2.39 9.86
C HIS A 37 -3.46 -1.07 9.39
N ILE A 38 -2.30 -0.69 9.93
CA ILE A 38 -1.59 0.54 9.57
C ILE A 38 -0.54 0.35 8.46
N GLY A 39 -0.41 -0.87 7.94
CA GLY A 39 0.59 -1.24 6.93
C GLY A 39 0.47 -0.49 5.61
N ASP A 40 -0.69 0.08 5.29
CA ASP A 40 -0.89 0.86 4.06
C ASP A 40 0.00 2.10 3.99
N SER A 41 0.40 2.65 5.13
CA SER A 41 1.41 3.70 5.16
C SER A 41 2.72 3.25 4.51
N MET A 42 3.13 2.02 4.75
CA MET A 42 4.34 1.44 4.14
C MET A 42 4.11 1.06 2.67
N VAL A 43 2.90 0.62 2.30
CA VAL A 43 2.51 0.35 0.89
C VAL A 43 2.64 1.61 0.05
N TYR A 44 2.12 2.73 0.52
CA TYR A 44 2.25 4.03 -0.17
C TYR A 44 3.70 4.50 -0.26
N LEU A 45 4.47 4.34 0.83
CA LEU A 45 5.91 4.65 0.82
C LEU A 45 6.68 3.77 -0.17
N CYS A 46 6.35 2.49 -0.33
CA CYS A 46 6.94 1.62 -1.34
C CYS A 46 6.79 2.23 -2.74
N GLY A 47 5.58 2.62 -3.13
CA GLY A 47 5.31 3.19 -4.44
C GLY A 47 6.09 4.47 -4.72
N ILE A 48 6.21 5.34 -3.70
CA ILE A 48 6.85 6.65 -3.84
C ILE A 48 8.38 6.55 -3.81
N LEU A 49 8.94 5.87 -2.81
CA LEU A 49 10.40 5.85 -2.59
C LEU A 49 11.13 4.92 -3.56
N LEU A 50 10.57 3.75 -3.85
CA LEU A 50 11.16 2.79 -4.76
C LEU A 50 10.70 2.98 -6.22
N GLY A 51 9.66 3.80 -6.41
CA GLY A 51 9.00 3.96 -7.70
C GLY A 51 7.97 2.86 -7.99
N PRO A 52 7.18 3.01 -9.08
CA PRO A 52 6.00 2.19 -9.30
C PRO A 52 6.26 0.67 -9.30
N TRP A 53 7.20 0.21 -10.11
CA TRP A 53 7.44 -1.23 -10.31
C TRP A 53 8.09 -1.90 -9.12
N ALA A 54 9.21 -1.35 -8.63
CA ALA A 54 9.91 -1.92 -7.48
C ALA A 54 9.08 -1.78 -6.21
N GLY A 55 8.40 -0.64 -6.04
CA GLY A 55 7.50 -0.39 -4.91
C GLY A 55 6.27 -1.29 -4.94
N GLY A 56 5.66 -1.47 -6.12
CA GLY A 56 4.55 -2.40 -6.30
C GLY A 56 4.91 -3.83 -5.92
N MET A 57 6.07 -4.32 -6.37
CA MET A 57 6.55 -5.65 -6.00
C MET A 57 6.87 -5.79 -4.51
N ALA A 58 7.52 -4.79 -3.90
CA ALA A 58 7.80 -4.81 -2.46
C ALA A 58 6.52 -4.81 -1.63
N ALA A 59 5.54 -3.99 -2.00
CA ALA A 59 4.23 -3.95 -1.35
C ALA A 59 3.44 -5.27 -1.53
N ALA A 60 3.43 -5.82 -2.75
CA ALA A 60 2.79 -7.10 -3.04
C ALA A 60 3.34 -8.24 -2.17
N VAL A 61 4.66 -8.40 -2.19
CA VAL A 61 5.35 -9.45 -1.44
C VAL A 61 5.16 -9.24 0.07
N GLY A 62 5.39 -8.01 0.56
CA GLY A 62 5.25 -7.70 1.99
C GLY A 62 3.84 -7.95 2.51
N SER A 63 2.81 -7.45 1.81
CA SER A 63 1.42 -7.61 2.23
C SER A 63 0.94 -9.07 2.14
N GLY A 64 1.30 -9.78 1.06
CA GLY A 64 0.95 -11.19 0.91
C GLY A 64 1.56 -12.08 2.01
N PHE A 65 2.83 -11.86 2.36
CA PHE A 65 3.45 -12.57 3.50
C PHE A 65 2.86 -12.17 4.85
N ALA A 66 2.51 -10.89 5.03
CA ALA A 66 1.84 -10.46 6.26
C ALA A 66 0.53 -11.23 6.50
N ASP A 67 -0.30 -11.39 5.46
CA ASP A 67 -1.53 -12.20 5.55
C ASP A 67 -1.25 -13.67 5.88
N MET A 68 -0.22 -14.25 5.25
CA MET A 68 0.16 -15.64 5.54
C MET A 68 0.60 -15.82 7.00
N PHE A 69 1.43 -14.93 7.52
CA PHE A 69 1.95 -15.00 8.89
C PHE A 69 0.88 -14.65 9.94
N SER A 70 -0.11 -13.85 9.58
CA SER A 70 -1.22 -13.47 10.45
C SER A 70 -2.38 -14.48 10.47
N GLY A 71 -2.30 -15.58 9.70
CA GLY A 71 -3.36 -16.58 9.61
C GLY A 71 -4.48 -16.25 8.62
N TYR A 72 -4.33 -15.21 7.83
CA TYR A 72 -5.28 -14.79 6.78
C TYR A 72 -4.87 -15.28 5.39
N GLY A 73 -4.33 -16.49 5.30
CA GLY A 73 -3.79 -17.06 4.06
C GLY A 73 -4.76 -17.07 2.87
N ILE A 74 -6.07 -17.10 3.12
CA ILE A 74 -7.08 -17.01 2.06
C ILE A 74 -7.04 -15.65 1.36
N TYR A 75 -6.66 -14.57 2.06
CA TYR A 75 -6.52 -13.24 1.50
C TYR A 75 -5.18 -13.03 0.78
N ALA A 76 -4.12 -13.75 1.16
CA ALA A 76 -2.76 -13.51 0.69
C ALA A 76 -2.62 -13.41 -0.84
N PRO A 77 -3.24 -14.26 -1.68
CA PRO A 77 -3.14 -14.12 -3.13
C PRO A 77 -3.79 -12.83 -3.65
N ALA A 78 -4.99 -12.49 -3.16
CA ALA A 78 -5.67 -11.26 -3.56
C ALA A 78 -4.92 -10.02 -3.06
N THR A 79 -4.49 -10.02 -1.81
CA THR A 79 -3.68 -8.96 -1.19
C THR A 79 -2.40 -8.71 -1.97
N PHE A 80 -1.72 -9.76 -2.42
CA PHE A 80 -0.52 -9.62 -3.26
C PHE A 80 -0.81 -8.74 -4.50
N PHE A 81 -1.87 -9.04 -5.24
CA PHE A 81 -2.20 -8.27 -6.44
C PHE A 81 -2.78 -6.89 -6.10
N ILE A 82 -3.70 -6.80 -5.16
CA ILE A 82 -4.38 -5.55 -4.79
C ILE A 82 -3.36 -4.54 -4.26
N LYS A 83 -2.50 -4.92 -3.30
CA LYS A 83 -1.50 -4.02 -2.73
C LYS A 83 -0.35 -3.71 -3.68
N GLY A 84 -0.03 -4.66 -4.56
CA GLY A 84 0.93 -4.42 -5.64
C GLY A 84 0.45 -3.34 -6.61
N ILE A 85 -0.81 -3.44 -7.08
CA ILE A 85 -1.42 -2.47 -7.99
C ILE A 85 -1.65 -1.13 -7.30
N ASP A 86 -2.07 -1.13 -6.03
CA ASP A 86 -2.21 0.06 -5.20
C ASP A 86 -0.90 0.85 -5.15
N ALA A 87 0.20 0.24 -4.67
CA ALA A 87 1.51 0.89 -4.58
C ALA A 87 2.05 1.33 -5.95
N LEU A 88 1.80 0.54 -7.00
CA LEU A 88 2.16 0.88 -8.37
C LEU A 88 1.42 2.13 -8.84
N ALA A 89 0.11 2.21 -8.61
CA ALA A 89 -0.71 3.37 -8.97
C ALA A 89 -0.29 4.63 -8.19
N VAL A 90 -0.06 4.50 -6.88
CA VAL A 90 0.46 5.58 -6.02
C VAL A 90 1.78 6.10 -6.56
N GLY A 91 2.73 5.21 -6.87
CA GLY A 91 4.04 5.58 -7.39
C GLY A 91 3.97 6.29 -8.75
N TYR A 92 3.14 5.80 -9.66
CA TYR A 92 2.92 6.45 -10.97
C TYR A 92 2.28 7.81 -10.82
N CYS A 93 1.18 7.90 -10.08
CA CYS A 93 0.45 9.15 -9.89
C CYS A 93 1.33 10.22 -9.25
N TYR A 94 2.04 9.87 -8.19
CA TYR A 94 2.96 10.79 -7.51
C TYR A 94 4.07 11.27 -8.45
N LYS A 95 4.72 10.35 -9.17
CA LYS A 95 5.82 10.66 -10.11
C LYS A 95 5.37 11.52 -11.29
N MET A 96 4.12 11.43 -11.71
CA MET A 96 3.58 12.29 -12.79
C MET A 96 3.40 13.75 -12.35
N ILE A 97 3.17 14.01 -11.07
CA ILE A 97 2.86 15.34 -10.54
C ILE A 97 4.11 16.02 -9.96
N VAL A 98 5.02 15.24 -9.35
CA VAL A 98 6.19 15.76 -8.61
C VAL A 98 7.43 15.73 -9.47
N PHE A 99 8.09 16.90 -9.55
CA PHE A 99 9.38 17.11 -10.21
C PHE A 99 10.43 17.52 -9.17
N LYS A 100 11.72 17.55 -9.57
CA LYS A 100 12.86 17.81 -8.68
C LYS A 100 12.70 19.08 -7.82
N ASP A 101 12.12 20.15 -8.40
CA ASP A 101 11.98 21.46 -7.74
C ASP A 101 10.57 21.69 -7.19
N SER A 102 9.78 20.64 -7.01
CA SER A 102 8.42 20.74 -6.47
C SER A 102 8.43 21.21 -5.02
N THR A 103 7.58 22.19 -4.72
CA THR A 103 7.38 22.69 -3.36
C THR A 103 6.77 21.62 -2.45
N VAL A 104 6.93 21.78 -1.13
CA VAL A 104 6.32 20.88 -0.13
C VAL A 104 4.80 20.79 -0.31
N ILE A 105 4.13 21.92 -0.61
CA ILE A 105 2.69 21.95 -0.85
C ILE A 105 2.33 21.08 -2.07
N LYS A 106 3.07 21.21 -3.18
CA LYS A 106 2.84 20.40 -4.39
C LYS A 106 3.04 18.91 -4.12
N LYS A 107 4.07 18.55 -3.35
CA LYS A 107 4.33 17.17 -2.93
C LYS A 107 3.21 16.62 -2.05
N SER A 108 2.70 17.41 -1.11
CA SER A 108 1.57 17.01 -0.26
C SER A 108 0.30 16.77 -1.06
N ILE A 109 -0.04 17.69 -1.99
CA ILE A 109 -1.20 17.54 -2.86
C ILE A 109 -1.06 16.30 -3.76
N ALA A 110 0.12 16.13 -4.36
CA ALA A 110 0.42 14.97 -5.21
C ALA A 110 0.26 13.65 -4.44
N PHE A 111 0.74 13.61 -3.19
CA PHE A 111 0.59 12.45 -2.33
C PHE A 111 -0.88 12.18 -2.00
N ILE A 112 -1.65 13.23 -1.64
CA ILE A 112 -3.07 13.08 -1.34
C ILE A 112 -3.83 12.51 -2.54
N VAL A 113 -3.61 13.04 -3.74
CA VAL A 113 -4.22 12.51 -4.97
C VAL A 113 -3.79 11.07 -5.22
N ALA A 114 -2.50 10.76 -5.05
CA ALA A 114 -1.96 9.43 -5.30
C ALA A 114 -2.56 8.39 -4.34
N PHE A 115 -2.59 8.65 -3.03
CA PHE A 115 -3.13 7.68 -2.07
C PHE A 115 -4.65 7.53 -2.18
N LEU A 116 -5.38 8.58 -2.58
CA LEU A 116 -6.82 8.45 -2.85
C LEU A 116 -7.07 7.52 -4.05
N ILE A 117 -6.27 7.59 -5.10
CA ILE A 117 -6.36 6.68 -6.24
C ILE A 117 -6.01 5.26 -5.82
N GLY A 118 -4.85 5.06 -5.15
CA GLY A 118 -4.43 3.74 -4.67
C GLY A 118 -5.43 3.14 -3.69
N GLY A 119 -5.86 3.90 -2.68
CA GLY A 119 -6.86 3.47 -1.72
C GLY A 119 -8.20 3.11 -2.36
N THR A 120 -8.62 3.82 -3.42
CA THR A 120 -9.82 3.44 -4.18
C THR A 120 -9.64 2.10 -4.87
N ILE A 121 -8.48 1.85 -5.49
CA ILE A 121 -8.13 0.55 -6.10
C ILE A 121 -8.19 -0.55 -5.05
N MET A 122 -7.61 -0.30 -3.86
CA MET A 122 -7.64 -1.24 -2.74
C MET A 122 -9.07 -1.55 -2.30
N VAL A 123 -9.89 -0.54 -2.03
CA VAL A 123 -11.28 -0.72 -1.58
C VAL A 123 -12.10 -1.52 -2.60
N LEU A 124 -11.99 -1.18 -3.88
CA LEU A 124 -12.69 -1.89 -4.96
C LEU A 124 -12.15 -3.31 -5.15
N GLY A 125 -10.85 -3.51 -5.04
CA GLY A 125 -10.21 -4.81 -5.14
C GLY A 125 -10.67 -5.78 -4.05
N TYR A 126 -10.69 -5.32 -2.79
CA TYR A 126 -11.20 -6.15 -1.70
C TYR A 126 -12.72 -6.35 -1.80
N LEU A 127 -13.50 -5.34 -2.18
CA LEU A 127 -14.93 -5.50 -2.42
C LEU A 127 -15.20 -6.60 -3.46
N ALA A 128 -14.47 -6.60 -4.57
CA ALA A 128 -14.60 -7.63 -5.61
C ALA A 128 -14.21 -9.01 -5.07
N TYR A 129 -13.09 -9.11 -4.38
CA TYR A 129 -12.61 -10.38 -3.82
C TYR A 129 -13.53 -10.95 -2.74
N GLU A 130 -13.96 -10.12 -1.80
CA GLU A 130 -14.91 -10.52 -0.74
C GLU A 130 -16.30 -10.86 -1.30
N THR A 131 -16.72 -10.19 -2.38
CA THR A 131 -17.95 -10.55 -3.11
C THR A 131 -17.85 -11.96 -3.68
N PHE A 132 -16.70 -12.31 -4.24
CA PHE A 132 -16.46 -13.66 -4.73
C PHE A 132 -16.45 -14.71 -3.62
N LEU A 133 -15.85 -14.39 -2.45
CA LEU A 133 -15.75 -15.33 -1.33
C LEU A 133 -17.05 -15.49 -0.53
N TYR A 134 -17.74 -14.39 -0.26
CA TYR A 134 -18.81 -14.34 0.76
C TYR A 134 -20.13 -13.77 0.22
N GLY A 135 -20.15 -13.31 -1.02
CA GLY A 135 -21.29 -12.62 -1.62
C GLY A 135 -21.32 -11.12 -1.30
N PHE A 136 -21.96 -10.35 -2.20
CA PHE A 136 -22.00 -8.90 -2.14
C PHE A 136 -22.54 -8.29 -0.82
N PRO A 137 -23.62 -8.85 -0.20
CA PRO A 137 -24.15 -8.29 1.05
C PRO A 137 -23.17 -8.31 2.21
N ILE A 138 -22.27 -9.31 2.25
CA ILE A 138 -21.23 -9.40 3.28
C ILE A 138 -20.05 -8.49 2.90
N ALA A 139 -19.65 -8.49 1.64
CA ALA A 139 -18.51 -7.70 1.16
C ALA A 139 -18.68 -6.19 1.40
N VAL A 140 -19.92 -5.67 1.25
CA VAL A 140 -20.22 -4.25 1.51
C VAL A 140 -19.88 -3.82 2.94
N LEU A 141 -19.96 -4.73 3.92
CA LEU A 141 -19.61 -4.43 5.32
C LEU A 141 -18.10 -4.15 5.48
N GLY A 142 -17.25 -4.65 4.59
CA GLY A 142 -15.82 -4.39 4.58
C GLY A 142 -15.44 -2.99 4.06
N ILE A 143 -16.31 -2.32 3.31
CA ILE A 143 -15.98 -1.04 2.66
C ILE A 143 -15.53 0.02 3.66
N VAL A 144 -16.28 0.19 4.76
CA VAL A 144 -15.97 1.21 5.79
C VAL A 144 -14.59 0.94 6.41
N GLY A 145 -14.30 -0.34 6.72
CA GLY A 145 -13.00 -0.75 7.24
C GLY A 145 -11.87 -0.44 6.26
N ASN A 146 -12.03 -0.81 5.00
CA ASN A 146 -11.04 -0.57 3.96
C ASN A 146 -10.82 0.92 3.69
N ILE A 147 -11.87 1.76 3.70
CA ILE A 147 -11.73 3.22 3.58
C ILE A 147 -10.98 3.78 4.79
N THR A 148 -11.32 3.37 6.01
CA THR A 148 -10.63 3.80 7.24
C THR A 148 -9.15 3.44 7.19
N GLN A 149 -8.83 2.24 6.71
CA GLN A 149 -7.45 1.78 6.54
C GLN A 149 -6.70 2.63 5.50
N ALA A 150 -7.29 2.87 4.33
CA ALA A 150 -6.67 3.68 3.28
C ALA A 150 -6.37 5.11 3.77
N VAL A 151 -7.35 5.76 4.39
CA VAL A 151 -7.21 7.13 4.91
C VAL A 151 -6.20 7.16 6.07
N GLY A 152 -6.30 6.24 7.01
CA GLY A 152 -5.36 6.13 8.13
C GLY A 152 -3.92 5.91 7.66
N GLY A 153 -3.72 5.00 6.70
CA GLY A 153 -2.43 4.78 6.03
C GLY A 153 -1.89 6.04 5.35
N GLY A 154 -2.77 6.78 4.63
CA GLY A 154 -2.41 8.05 3.99
C GLY A 154 -2.00 9.13 4.98
N VAL A 155 -2.75 9.30 6.07
CA VAL A 155 -2.42 10.28 7.13
C VAL A 155 -1.07 9.97 7.78
N LEU A 156 -0.78 8.69 8.05
CA LEU A 156 0.50 8.26 8.63
C LEU A 156 1.66 8.38 7.63
N ALA A 157 1.43 8.11 6.36
CA ALA A 157 2.48 8.16 5.34
C ALA A 157 2.88 9.58 4.95
N LEU A 158 1.97 10.56 4.97
CA LEU A 158 2.25 11.93 4.51
C LEU A 158 3.50 12.55 5.15
N PRO A 159 3.63 12.61 6.49
CA PRO A 159 4.83 13.18 7.11
C PRO A 159 6.09 12.39 6.76
N LEU A 160 5.98 11.05 6.66
CA LEU A 160 7.11 10.20 6.30
C LEU A 160 7.60 10.45 4.87
N VAL A 161 6.69 10.60 3.91
CA VAL A 161 7.02 10.97 2.53
C VAL A 161 7.79 12.28 2.50
N LEU A 162 7.27 13.32 3.17
CA LEU A 162 7.87 14.65 3.15
C LEU A 162 9.26 14.69 3.80
N VAL A 163 9.50 13.88 4.83
CA VAL A 163 10.81 13.78 5.49
C VAL A 163 11.78 12.95 4.66
N LEU A 164 11.38 11.75 4.23
CA LEU A 164 12.28 10.80 3.56
C LEU A 164 12.71 11.29 2.17
N GLU A 165 11.85 12.02 1.45
CA GLU A 165 12.26 12.64 0.18
C GLU A 165 13.34 13.73 0.34
N ARG A 166 13.45 14.35 1.51
CA ARG A 166 14.53 15.32 1.78
C ARG A 166 15.89 14.65 1.95
N VAL A 167 15.89 13.42 2.47
CA VAL A 167 17.13 12.69 2.81
C VAL A 167 17.75 12.03 1.56
N LYS A 168 17.06 11.98 0.40
CA LYS A 168 17.53 11.32 -0.83
C LYS A 168 18.18 9.96 -0.52
N ILE A 169 17.36 8.96 -0.24
CA ILE A 169 17.82 7.57 -0.17
C ILE A 169 18.18 7.04 -1.57
#